data_7876a1c7eb9d068c5b3001b64ee15ad8
#
_entry.id   7876a1c7eb9d068c5b3001b64ee15ad8
#
_cell.length_a   1.000
_cell.length_b   1.000
_cell.length_c   1.000
_cell.angle_alpha   90.00
_cell.angle_beta   90.00
_cell.angle_gamma   90.00
#
_symmetry.space_group_name_H-M   'P 1'
#
loop_
_entity.id
_entity.type
_entity.pdbx_description
1 polymer ?
#
loop_
_entity_poly.entity_id
_entity_poly.type
_entity_poly.pdbx_seq_one_letter_code
_entity_poly.pdbx_strand_id
1 'polypeptide(L)'
;LMHRHLGYDVPRWGTPESYPYHTLRGHLLALTNQFTGSDGDMFTASFRELGLGPVVGKRTWGGVIGIDSRYQLVDGTTTTQPQYSIWFHHAGWSVENYGVDPDIEVEDSPQSYQEGRDLQLERAVEVMLKRLEDEPITSIRFDQPPRRPLPK
;
A
#
# COMPACT_ATOMS: atom_id res chain seq x y z
N LEU A 1 -1.98 5.87 3.44
CA LEU A 1 -2.78 5.60 2.22
C LEU A 1 -3.97 6.55 2.05
N MET A 2 -4.56 7.06 3.12
CA MET A 2 -5.77 7.91 3.09
C MET A 2 -5.51 9.38 2.74
N HIS A 3 -4.28 9.84 2.74
CA HIS A 3 -3.94 11.23 2.46
C HIS A 3 -3.79 11.43 0.95
N ARG A 4 -4.79 12.04 0.33
CA ARG A 4 -4.69 12.50 -1.06
C ARG A 4 -3.86 13.77 -1.13
N HIS A 5 -3.00 13.85 -2.13
CA HIS A 5 -2.27 15.07 -2.44
C HIS A 5 -3.26 16.13 -2.93
N LEU A 6 -3.36 17.24 -2.23
CA LEU A 6 -4.30 18.32 -2.51
C LEU A 6 -3.60 19.56 -3.10
N GLY A 7 -2.31 19.74 -2.83
CA GLY A 7 -1.56 20.91 -3.25
C GLY A 7 -0.18 20.97 -2.61
N TYR A 8 0.34 22.16 -2.51
CA TYR A 8 1.66 22.41 -1.96
C TYR A 8 1.65 23.59 -0.99
N ASP A 9 2.40 23.46 0.06
CA ASP A 9 2.87 24.59 0.86
C ASP A 9 4.07 25.18 0.16
N VAL A 10 3.93 26.41 -0.33
CA VAL A 10 4.98 27.12 -1.05
C VAL A 10 5.55 28.19 -0.12
N PRO A 11 6.66 27.91 0.58
CA PRO A 11 7.24 28.85 1.52
C PRO A 11 7.89 30.02 0.79
N ARG A 12 8.10 31.13 1.50
CA ARG A 12 8.80 32.30 0.97
C ARG A 12 10.27 31.99 0.63
N TRP A 13 10.86 31.07 1.38
CA TRP A 13 12.21 30.55 1.18
C TRP A 13 12.23 29.06 1.40
N GLY A 14 12.95 28.33 0.58
CA GLY A 14 13.05 26.88 0.62
C GLY A 14 12.32 26.19 -0.53
N THR A 15 12.11 24.91 -0.40
CA THR A 15 11.44 24.07 -1.41
C THR A 15 9.97 23.89 -1.07
N PRO A 16 9.08 23.86 -2.07
CA PRO A 16 7.68 23.49 -1.84
C PRO A 16 7.53 22.08 -1.28
N GLU A 17 6.62 21.95 -0.34
CA GLU A 17 6.31 20.69 0.32
C GLU A 17 4.88 20.25 -0.01
N SER A 18 4.63 18.94 0.04
CA SER A 18 3.28 18.40 -0.24
C SER A 18 2.27 18.80 0.82
N TYR A 19 1.06 19.13 0.39
CA TYR A 19 -0.07 19.34 1.29
C TYR A 19 -1.16 18.29 1.04
N PRO A 20 -1.60 17.53 2.04
CA PRO A 20 -1.04 17.40 3.39
C PRO A 20 0.40 16.85 3.43
N TYR A 21 1.15 17.18 4.48
CA TYR A 21 2.60 16.98 4.60
C TYR A 21 3.04 15.56 4.38
N HIS A 22 2.55 14.52 4.63
CA HIS A 22 3.02 13.15 4.40
C HIS A 22 2.28 12.45 3.24
N THR A 23 1.92 13.21 2.23
CA THR A 23 1.19 12.65 1.09
C THR A 23 2.14 11.99 0.10
N LEU A 24 1.85 10.74 -0.26
CA LEU A 24 2.52 10.06 -1.35
C LEU A 24 2.12 10.70 -2.69
N ARG A 25 3.11 10.89 -3.54
CA ARG A 25 2.93 11.40 -4.90
C ARG A 25 3.49 10.42 -5.92
N GLY A 26 2.90 10.41 -7.10
CA GLY A 26 3.32 9.54 -8.18
C GLY A 26 2.64 8.18 -8.15
N HIS A 27 3.16 7.29 -8.96
CA HIS A 27 2.63 5.95 -9.08
C HIS A 27 3.00 5.10 -7.88
N LEU A 28 2.07 4.25 -7.49
CA LEU A 28 2.26 3.28 -6.42
C LEU A 28 2.10 1.87 -6.96
N LEU A 29 2.79 0.95 -6.34
CA LEU A 29 2.70 -0.48 -6.57
C LEU A 29 2.90 -1.19 -5.23
N ALA A 30 2.20 -2.28 -5.00
CA ALA A 30 2.42 -3.13 -3.83
C ALA A 30 3.06 -4.46 -4.26
N LEU A 31 4.03 -4.93 -3.47
CA LEU A 31 4.60 -6.28 -3.58
C LEU A 31 4.00 -7.18 -2.51
N THR A 32 3.60 -8.38 -2.90
CA THR A 32 3.02 -9.36 -2.00
C THR A 32 3.54 -10.76 -2.27
N ASN A 33 3.52 -11.59 -1.26
CA ASN A 33 3.81 -13.01 -1.39
C ASN A 33 2.96 -13.84 -0.43
N GLN A 34 3.12 -15.16 -0.45
CA GLN A 34 2.38 -16.10 0.40
C GLN A 34 2.62 -15.94 1.92
N PHE A 35 3.61 -15.15 2.31
CA PHE A 35 3.90 -14.83 3.72
C PHE A 35 3.33 -13.47 4.14
N THR A 36 2.77 -12.73 3.19
CA THR A 36 2.03 -11.48 3.47
C THR A 36 0.72 -11.85 4.15
N GLY A 37 0.66 -11.72 5.46
CA GLY A 37 -0.47 -12.23 6.26
C GLY A 37 -1.00 -11.20 7.26
N SER A 38 -2.20 -11.45 7.78
CA SER A 38 -2.87 -10.61 8.77
C SER A 38 -2.98 -9.15 8.31
N ASP A 39 -2.29 -8.22 8.96
CA ASP A 39 -2.25 -6.80 8.52
C ASP A 39 -1.73 -6.65 7.08
N GLY A 40 -0.91 -7.58 6.59
CA GLY A 40 -0.47 -7.62 5.20
C GLY A 40 -1.61 -7.94 4.23
N ASP A 41 -2.47 -8.90 4.56
CA ASP A 41 -3.71 -9.17 3.81
C ASP A 41 -4.61 -7.93 3.80
N MET A 42 -4.79 -7.32 4.98
CA MET A 42 -5.59 -6.10 5.16
C MET A 42 -5.05 -4.91 4.36
N PHE A 43 -3.73 -4.72 4.39
CA PHE A 43 -3.07 -3.70 3.59
C PHE A 43 -3.31 -3.93 2.10
N THR A 44 -3.10 -5.16 1.63
CA THR A 44 -3.24 -5.51 0.22
C THR A 44 -4.69 -5.33 -0.25
N ALA A 45 -5.67 -5.81 0.53
CA ALA A 45 -7.08 -5.61 0.24
C ALA A 45 -7.43 -4.12 0.18
N SER A 46 -6.99 -3.34 1.17
CA SER A 46 -7.22 -1.89 1.20
C SER A 46 -6.54 -1.15 0.04
N PHE A 47 -5.34 -1.56 -0.35
CA PHE A 47 -4.60 -0.98 -1.47
C PHE A 47 -5.37 -1.15 -2.78
N ARG A 48 -5.94 -2.34 -3.03
CA ARG A 48 -6.79 -2.62 -4.18
C ARG A 48 -8.13 -1.90 -4.11
N GLU A 49 -8.79 -1.94 -2.96
CA GLU A 49 -10.09 -1.28 -2.70
C GLU A 49 -10.01 0.22 -3.01
N LEU A 50 -8.91 0.86 -2.65
CA LEU A 50 -8.65 2.28 -2.89
C LEU A 50 -8.12 2.58 -4.30
N GLY A 51 -7.86 1.56 -5.13
CA GLY A 51 -7.35 1.75 -6.49
C GLY A 51 -6.00 2.46 -6.54
N LEU A 52 -5.10 2.21 -5.58
CA LEU A 52 -3.85 2.95 -5.45
C LEU A 52 -2.81 2.58 -6.49
N GLY A 53 -2.88 1.37 -7.02
CA GLY A 53 -1.95 0.86 -8.02
C GLY A 53 -2.03 -0.66 -8.15
N PRO A 54 -1.21 -1.29 -9.02
CA PRO A 54 -1.18 -2.72 -9.16
C PRO A 54 -0.51 -3.41 -7.97
N VAL A 55 -0.93 -4.64 -7.72
CA VAL A 55 -0.30 -5.58 -6.79
C VAL A 55 0.47 -6.61 -7.61
N VAL A 56 1.74 -6.79 -7.31
CA VAL A 56 2.64 -7.72 -8.01
C VAL A 56 3.17 -8.76 -7.03
N GLY A 57 3.24 -10.01 -7.48
CA GLY A 57 3.80 -11.10 -6.68
C GLY A 57 2.90 -12.31 -6.58
N LYS A 58 2.64 -12.79 -5.39
CA LYS A 58 1.77 -13.96 -5.14
C LYS A 58 0.63 -13.57 -4.22
N ARG A 59 -0.43 -14.40 -4.26
CA ARG A 59 -1.56 -14.28 -3.35
C ARG A 59 -1.10 -14.26 -1.90
N THR A 60 -1.68 -13.36 -1.11
CA THR A 60 -1.41 -13.24 0.32
C THR A 60 -1.93 -14.46 1.12
N TRP A 61 -1.57 -14.55 2.38
CA TRP A 61 -1.84 -15.74 3.20
C TRP A 61 -3.34 -15.98 3.48
N GLY A 62 -4.09 -14.94 3.80
CA GLY A 62 -5.51 -15.04 4.11
C GLY A 62 -5.83 -15.36 5.57
N GLY A 63 -4.94 -15.14 6.48
CA GLY A 63 -5.19 -15.28 7.91
C GLY A 63 -5.52 -13.93 8.56
N VAL A 64 -6.77 -13.50 8.49
CA VAL A 64 -7.20 -12.14 8.83
C VAL A 64 -8.22 -12.05 9.95
N ILE A 65 -8.57 -13.16 10.60
CA ILE A 65 -9.53 -13.13 11.70
C ILE A 65 -9.01 -12.27 12.86
N GLY A 66 -9.82 -11.35 13.35
CA GLY A 66 -9.49 -10.56 14.53
C GLY A 66 -9.41 -11.43 15.77
N ILE A 67 -8.26 -11.40 16.45
CA ILE A 67 -8.01 -12.20 17.66
C ILE A 67 -7.99 -11.29 18.90
N ASP A 68 -8.43 -11.86 20.03
CA ASP A 68 -8.39 -11.20 21.32
C ASP A 68 -7.57 -12.05 22.32
N SER A 69 -6.69 -11.39 23.05
CA SER A 69 -5.83 -11.99 24.06
C SER A 69 -6.23 -11.63 25.50
N ARG A 70 -7.43 -11.08 25.71
CA ARG A 70 -7.89 -10.64 27.05
C ARG A 70 -8.15 -11.78 28.02
N TYR A 71 -8.38 -12.97 27.49
CA TYR A 71 -8.74 -14.12 28.31
C TYR A 71 -7.50 -14.93 28.68
N GLN A 72 -7.35 -15.18 29.98
CA GLN A 72 -6.27 -16.00 30.52
C GLN A 72 -6.83 -17.28 31.12
N LEU A 73 -6.08 -18.35 31.00
CA LEU A 73 -6.34 -19.59 31.70
C LEU A 73 -5.99 -19.45 33.19
N VAL A 74 -6.39 -20.44 34.00
CA VAL A 74 -6.18 -20.45 35.46
C VAL A 74 -4.69 -20.37 35.82
N ASP A 75 -3.81 -20.86 34.97
CA ASP A 75 -2.36 -20.85 35.14
C ASP A 75 -1.70 -19.57 34.62
N GLY A 76 -2.49 -18.56 34.17
CA GLY A 76 -2.00 -17.34 33.60
C GLY A 76 -1.60 -17.39 32.13
N THR A 77 -1.72 -18.53 31.47
CA THR A 77 -1.48 -18.66 30.04
C THR A 77 -2.49 -17.82 29.27
N THR A 78 -2.02 -16.96 28.38
CA THR A 78 -2.90 -16.17 27.50
C THR A 78 -3.33 -17.00 26.30
N THR A 79 -4.63 -17.05 26.05
CA THR A 79 -5.18 -17.64 24.83
C THR A 79 -5.61 -16.56 23.86
N THR A 80 -5.36 -16.78 22.59
CA THR A 80 -5.91 -15.96 21.51
C THR A 80 -7.18 -16.60 20.98
N GLN A 81 -8.25 -15.80 20.87
CA GLN A 81 -9.55 -16.30 20.42
C GLN A 81 -10.02 -15.44 19.25
N PRO A 82 -10.62 -16.06 18.20
CA PRO A 82 -11.31 -15.32 17.16
C PRO A 82 -12.46 -14.52 17.78
N GLN A 83 -12.47 -13.20 17.53
CA GLN A 83 -13.47 -12.31 18.10
C GLN A 83 -14.27 -11.56 17.05
N TYR A 84 -13.65 -11.19 15.94
CA TYR A 84 -14.33 -10.46 14.87
C TYR A 84 -13.76 -10.84 13.52
N SER A 85 -14.62 -10.80 12.50
CA SER A 85 -14.24 -10.95 11.09
C SER A 85 -14.25 -9.58 10.42
N ILE A 86 -13.54 -9.50 9.29
CA ILE A 86 -13.44 -8.27 8.52
C ILE A 86 -14.17 -8.46 7.20
N TRP A 87 -14.99 -7.48 6.86
CA TRP A 87 -15.74 -7.43 5.62
C TRP A 87 -15.32 -6.21 4.79
N PHE A 88 -14.98 -6.43 3.53
CA PHE A 88 -14.61 -5.39 2.57
C PHE A 88 -15.74 -5.14 1.57
N HIS A 89 -15.87 -3.92 1.08
CA HIS A 89 -16.94 -3.56 0.14
C HIS A 89 -16.87 -4.35 -1.17
N HIS A 90 -15.68 -4.58 -1.71
CA HIS A 90 -15.51 -5.34 -2.95
C HIS A 90 -15.24 -6.83 -2.70
N ALA A 91 -14.37 -7.16 -1.76
CA ALA A 91 -14.01 -8.54 -1.48
C ALA A 91 -14.99 -9.27 -0.55
N GLY A 92 -15.88 -8.55 0.15
CA GLY A 92 -16.80 -9.15 1.13
C GLY A 92 -16.03 -9.86 2.24
N TRP A 93 -16.41 -11.09 2.55
CA TRP A 93 -15.77 -11.96 3.54
C TRP A 93 -14.58 -12.76 3.00
N SER A 94 -14.26 -12.66 1.70
CA SER A 94 -13.40 -13.62 1.02
C SER A 94 -11.92 -13.50 1.37
N VAL A 95 -11.50 -12.46 2.06
CA VAL A 95 -10.07 -12.29 2.42
C VAL A 95 -9.67 -13.31 3.49
N GLU A 96 -10.53 -13.59 4.46
CA GLU A 96 -10.30 -14.66 5.44
C GLU A 96 -10.32 -16.02 4.77
N ASN A 97 -9.33 -16.87 5.06
CA ASN A 97 -9.09 -18.20 4.51
C ASN A 97 -8.72 -18.24 3.01
N TYR A 98 -8.60 -17.10 2.33
CA TYR A 98 -8.21 -17.06 0.92
C TYR A 98 -7.02 -16.12 0.65
N GLY A 99 -7.04 -14.93 1.22
CA GLY A 99 -6.10 -13.87 0.94
C GLY A 99 -6.54 -12.96 -0.20
N VAL A 100 -5.56 -12.28 -0.79
CA VAL A 100 -5.75 -11.33 -1.89
C VAL A 100 -4.86 -11.72 -3.04
N ASP A 101 -5.45 -11.95 -4.22
CA ASP A 101 -4.70 -12.24 -5.42
C ASP A 101 -3.95 -11.00 -5.93
N PRO A 102 -2.72 -11.14 -6.46
CA PRO A 102 -2.04 -10.07 -7.15
C PRO A 102 -2.71 -9.77 -8.49
N ASP A 103 -2.49 -8.56 -9.02
CA ASP A 103 -2.90 -8.20 -10.38
C ASP A 103 -1.91 -8.76 -11.42
N ILE A 104 -0.65 -8.91 -11.02
CA ILE A 104 0.42 -9.49 -11.83
C ILE A 104 1.09 -10.59 -11.01
N GLU A 105 0.86 -11.83 -11.38
CA GLU A 105 1.47 -12.95 -10.67
C GLU A 105 2.93 -13.14 -11.07
N VAL A 106 3.79 -13.21 -10.06
CA VAL A 106 5.23 -13.48 -10.21
C VAL A 106 5.69 -14.36 -9.07
N GLU A 107 6.36 -15.44 -9.39
CA GLU A 107 6.95 -16.37 -8.42
C GLU A 107 8.46 -16.43 -8.57
N ASP A 108 9.18 -16.26 -7.47
CA ASP A 108 10.60 -16.51 -7.43
C ASP A 108 10.86 -18.02 -7.50
N SER A 109 11.70 -18.43 -8.43
CA SER A 109 12.11 -19.82 -8.53
C SER A 109 13.30 -20.11 -7.59
N PRO A 110 13.50 -21.39 -7.19
CA PRO A 110 14.72 -21.76 -6.46
C PRO A 110 16.00 -21.36 -7.19
N GLN A 111 15.98 -21.36 -8.51
CA GLN A 111 17.12 -20.96 -9.34
C GLN A 111 17.36 -19.45 -9.25
N SER A 112 16.31 -18.60 -9.37
CA SER A 112 16.46 -17.16 -9.25
C SER A 112 17.00 -16.77 -7.87
N TYR A 113 16.53 -17.47 -6.82
CA TYR A 113 17.04 -17.26 -5.47
C TYR A 113 18.53 -17.60 -5.35
N GLN A 114 19.00 -18.72 -5.95
CA GLN A 114 20.42 -19.10 -5.98
C GLN A 114 21.28 -18.08 -6.75
N GLU A 115 20.72 -17.49 -7.79
CA GLU A 115 21.37 -16.45 -8.60
C GLU A 115 21.31 -15.06 -7.92
N GLY A 116 20.68 -14.94 -6.75
CA GLY A 116 20.51 -13.67 -6.04
C GLY A 116 19.59 -12.68 -6.75
N ARG A 117 18.65 -13.18 -7.55
CA ARG A 117 17.68 -12.38 -8.30
C ARG A 117 16.34 -12.37 -7.57
N ASP A 118 15.71 -11.22 -7.54
CA ASP A 118 14.34 -11.01 -7.05
C ASP A 118 13.43 -10.69 -8.25
N LEU A 119 12.77 -11.74 -8.76
CA LEU A 119 11.92 -11.62 -9.95
C LEU A 119 10.70 -10.74 -9.68
N GLN A 120 10.20 -10.71 -8.45
CA GLN A 120 9.07 -9.84 -8.09
C GLN A 120 9.48 -8.37 -8.16
N LEU A 121 10.63 -8.04 -7.57
CA LEU A 121 11.17 -6.68 -7.62
C LEU A 121 11.52 -6.28 -9.06
N GLU A 122 12.18 -7.15 -9.82
CA GLU A 122 12.49 -6.90 -11.23
C GLU A 122 11.22 -6.57 -12.03
N ARG A 123 10.18 -7.39 -11.86
CA ARG A 123 8.89 -7.16 -12.53
C ARG A 123 8.19 -5.89 -12.06
N ALA A 124 8.26 -5.58 -10.78
CA ALA A 124 7.71 -4.35 -10.23
C ALA A 124 8.38 -3.11 -10.84
N VAL A 125 9.71 -3.13 -10.96
CA VAL A 125 10.47 -2.04 -11.59
C VAL A 125 10.08 -1.87 -13.06
N GLU A 126 9.96 -2.96 -13.84
CA GLU A 126 9.50 -2.89 -15.22
C GLU A 126 8.10 -2.24 -15.33
N VAL A 127 7.16 -2.70 -14.50
CA VAL A 127 5.79 -2.15 -14.48
C VAL A 127 5.79 -0.67 -14.15
N MET A 128 6.60 -0.25 -13.17
CA MET A 128 6.66 1.15 -12.76
C MET A 128 7.35 2.03 -13.80
N LEU A 129 8.42 1.56 -14.43
CA LEU A 129 9.07 2.29 -15.52
C LEU A 129 8.11 2.51 -16.69
N LYS A 130 7.38 1.45 -17.07
CA LYS A 130 6.35 1.58 -18.12
C LYS A 130 5.26 2.59 -17.73
N ARG A 131 4.77 2.57 -16.50
CA ARG A 131 3.78 3.55 -16.03
C ARG A 131 4.31 4.98 -16.07
N LEU A 132 5.59 5.18 -15.73
CA LEU A 132 6.22 6.50 -15.82
C LEU A 132 6.37 7.00 -17.26
N GLU A 133 6.56 6.08 -18.23
CA GLU A 133 6.55 6.42 -19.65
C GLU A 133 5.15 6.80 -20.14
N ASP A 134 4.13 5.98 -19.79
CA ASP A 134 2.75 6.17 -20.22
C ASP A 134 2.09 7.39 -19.54
N GLU A 135 2.41 7.62 -18.28
CA GLU A 135 1.86 8.69 -17.43
C GLU A 135 2.99 9.42 -16.67
N PRO A 136 3.74 10.30 -17.34
CA PRO A 136 4.86 11.00 -16.71
C PRO A 136 4.42 11.87 -15.53
N ILE A 137 5.20 11.83 -14.43
CA ILE A 137 4.96 12.73 -13.31
C ILE A 137 5.37 14.13 -13.72
N THR A 138 4.37 15.02 -13.86
CA THR A 138 4.61 16.41 -14.23
C THR A 138 5.19 17.17 -13.05
N SER A 139 6.35 17.81 -13.26
CA SER A 139 6.88 18.77 -12.29
C SER A 139 6.06 20.06 -12.36
N ILE A 140 5.52 20.49 -11.24
CA ILE A 140 4.76 21.74 -11.16
C ILE A 140 5.75 22.90 -11.01
N ARG A 141 5.60 23.91 -11.87
CA ARG A 141 6.25 25.21 -11.69
C ARG A 141 5.29 26.13 -10.96
N PHE A 142 5.75 26.68 -9.87
CA PHE A 142 4.94 27.59 -9.07
C PHE A 142 5.11 29.00 -9.60
N ASP A 143 3.99 29.64 -9.97
CA ASP A 143 3.97 31.07 -10.25
C ASP A 143 4.17 31.85 -8.95
N GLN A 144 4.64 33.09 -9.09
CA GLN A 144 4.76 33.95 -7.94
C GLN A 144 3.38 34.20 -7.32
N PRO A 145 3.24 34.08 -6.00
CA PRO A 145 1.97 34.33 -5.34
C PRO A 145 1.53 35.77 -5.61
N PRO A 146 0.25 35.99 -5.89
CA PRO A 146 -0.25 37.32 -6.19
C PRO A 146 -0.03 38.29 -5.02
N ARG A 147 0.45 39.49 -5.29
CA ARG A 147 0.54 40.54 -4.28
C ARG A 147 -0.87 40.97 -3.90
N ARG A 148 -1.25 40.72 -2.66
CA ARG A 148 -2.53 41.18 -2.13
C ARG A 148 -2.38 42.57 -1.55
N PRO A 149 -3.36 43.49 -1.74
CA PRO A 149 -3.35 44.78 -1.08
C PRO A 149 -3.44 44.54 0.44
N LEU A 150 -2.88 45.49 1.19
CA LEU A 150 -3.03 45.49 2.66
C LEU A 150 -4.52 45.62 3.00
N PRO A 151 -4.99 44.93 4.05
CA PRO A 151 -6.36 45.14 4.55
C PRO A 151 -6.54 46.63 4.89
N LYS A 152 -7.70 47.15 4.51
CA LYS A 152 -8.09 48.53 4.89
C LYS A 152 -8.46 48.59 6.37
#